data_7b1714e9802739e7b5b51e117aaed151
#
_entry.id   7b1714e9802739e7b5b51e117aaed151
#
_cell.length_a   1.000
_cell.length_b   1.000
_cell.length_c   1.000
_cell.angle_alpha   90.00
_cell.angle_beta   90.00
_cell.angle_gamma   90.00
#
_symmetry.space_group_name_H-M   'P 1'
#
loop_
_entity.id
_entity.type
_entity.pdbx_description
1 polymer ?
#
loop_
_entity_poly.entity_id
_entity_poly.type
_entity_poly.pdbx_seq_one_letter_code
_entity_poly.pdbx_strand_id
1 'polypeptide(L)'
;MSTSFGRILGILTPEQMPRKDPRARREYQRQYHKKHYQKNKQEYIEKAKVYNKNQRKQNREYLYRVKRFLGCIDCGETDPVVLDFDHVRGDKEYNLSTMAHAAFSITRMKEEIRKCEVRCSNCHRKKTHERRNT
;
A
#
# COMPACT_ATOMS: atom_id res chain seq x y z
N MET A 1 24.49 19.57 -34.95
CA MET A 1 24.06 20.66 -34.04
C MET A 1 23.98 20.09 -32.65
N SER A 2 24.97 20.35 -31.81
CA SER A 2 24.97 19.93 -30.43
C SER A 2 24.08 20.89 -29.63
N THR A 3 22.93 20.39 -29.19
CA THR A 3 21.98 21.15 -28.38
C THR A 3 22.57 21.44 -27.00
N SER A 4 22.79 22.71 -26.76
CA SER A 4 23.31 23.33 -25.53
C SER A 4 22.37 23.19 -24.32
N PHE A 5 21.80 22.01 -24.10
CA PHE A 5 20.86 21.78 -23.00
C PHE A 5 21.50 21.47 -21.64
N GLY A 6 22.82 21.19 -21.61
CA GLY A 6 23.52 20.77 -20.39
C GLY A 6 23.97 21.89 -19.45
N ARG A 7 24.03 23.16 -19.91
CA ARG A 7 24.59 24.26 -19.09
C ARG A 7 23.60 24.97 -18.19
N ILE A 8 22.31 24.81 -18.39
CA ILE A 8 21.28 25.62 -17.69
C ILE A 8 21.02 25.15 -16.25
N LEU A 9 21.41 23.92 -15.88
CA LEU A 9 21.08 23.35 -14.56
C LEU A 9 22.28 22.99 -13.69
N GLY A 10 23.53 23.27 -14.11
CA GLY A 10 24.74 22.96 -13.33
C GLY A 10 24.88 21.46 -13.02
N ILE A 11 24.30 20.59 -13.82
CA ILE A 11 24.42 19.13 -13.73
C ILE A 11 25.23 18.66 -14.93
N LEU A 12 26.19 17.77 -14.68
CA LEU A 12 26.94 17.08 -15.73
C LEU A 12 25.98 16.28 -16.63
N THR A 13 26.25 16.27 -17.91
CA THR A 13 25.51 15.39 -18.84
C THR A 13 25.84 13.93 -18.57
N PRO A 14 25.05 12.95 -19.05
CA PRO A 14 25.37 11.53 -18.92
C PRO A 14 26.78 11.16 -19.42
N GLU A 15 27.27 11.88 -20.41
CA GLU A 15 28.64 11.69 -20.97
C GLU A 15 29.73 12.21 -20.03
N GLN A 16 29.40 13.22 -19.21
CA GLN A 16 30.31 13.82 -18.23
C GLN A 16 30.25 13.14 -16.87
N MET A 17 29.44 12.09 -16.71
CA MET A 17 29.32 11.35 -15.46
C MET A 17 30.66 10.67 -15.09
N PRO A 18 31.14 10.81 -13.83
CA PRO A 18 32.35 10.15 -13.36
C PRO A 18 32.19 8.62 -13.39
N ARG A 19 32.74 7.97 -14.42
CA ARG A 19 32.57 6.52 -14.58
C ARG A 19 33.58 5.71 -13.72
N LYS A 20 34.77 6.28 -13.44
CA LYS A 20 35.88 5.60 -12.76
C LYS A 20 35.83 5.69 -11.24
N ASP A 21 35.27 6.77 -10.66
CA ASP A 21 35.18 6.96 -9.22
C ASP A 21 33.76 6.64 -8.69
N PRO A 22 33.61 5.57 -7.89
CA PRO A 22 32.30 5.19 -7.34
C PRO A 22 31.68 6.25 -6.41
N ARG A 23 32.49 7.02 -5.69
CA ARG A 23 31.98 8.07 -4.77
C ARG A 23 31.45 9.26 -5.56
N ALA A 24 32.22 9.75 -6.51
CA ALA A 24 31.81 10.84 -7.40
C ALA A 24 30.56 10.46 -8.21
N ARG A 25 30.48 9.21 -8.67
CA ARG A 25 29.30 8.68 -9.37
C ARG A 25 28.04 8.70 -8.50
N ARG A 26 28.12 8.26 -7.24
CA ARG A 26 26.99 8.27 -6.30
C ARG A 26 26.50 9.69 -6.01
N GLU A 27 27.46 10.61 -5.79
CA GLU A 27 27.13 12.01 -5.54
C GLU A 27 26.46 12.66 -6.73
N TYR A 28 26.98 12.43 -7.95
CA TYR A 28 26.33 12.85 -9.19
C TYR A 28 24.90 12.33 -9.30
N GLN A 29 24.70 11.03 -9.11
CA GLN A 29 23.36 10.42 -9.16
C GLN A 29 22.40 11.02 -8.14
N ARG A 30 22.87 11.23 -6.90
CA ARG A 30 22.08 11.86 -5.85
C ARG A 30 21.62 13.28 -6.23
N GLN A 31 22.52 14.09 -6.74
CA GLN A 31 22.23 15.46 -7.16
C GLN A 31 21.30 15.47 -8.39
N TYR A 32 21.55 14.60 -9.36
CA TYR A 32 20.70 14.44 -10.53
C TYR A 32 19.27 14.08 -10.14
N HIS A 33 19.10 13.03 -9.33
CA HIS A 33 17.77 12.59 -8.89
C HIS A 33 17.05 13.68 -8.08
N LYS A 34 17.77 14.40 -7.20
CA LYS A 34 17.20 15.52 -6.43
C LYS A 34 16.66 16.62 -7.35
N LYS A 35 17.44 17.07 -8.31
CA LYS A 35 17.05 18.11 -9.26
C LYS A 35 15.93 17.64 -10.20
N HIS A 36 16.04 16.40 -10.70
CA HIS A 36 14.99 15.80 -11.53
C HIS A 36 13.66 15.69 -10.77
N TYR A 37 13.70 15.24 -9.52
CA TYR A 37 12.50 15.18 -8.69
C TYR A 37 11.91 16.56 -8.45
N GLN A 38 12.71 17.58 -8.11
CA GLN A 38 12.23 18.93 -7.89
C GLN A 38 11.55 19.52 -9.14
N LYS A 39 12.13 19.29 -10.32
CA LYS A 39 11.56 19.74 -11.59
C LYS A 39 10.22 19.07 -11.91
N ASN A 40 10.08 17.78 -11.60
CA ASN A 40 8.92 16.98 -11.98
C ASN A 40 8.01 16.64 -10.77
N LYS A 41 8.21 17.31 -9.63
CA LYS A 41 7.53 17.01 -8.36
C LYS A 41 6.01 16.90 -8.50
N GLN A 42 5.40 17.84 -9.20
CA GLN A 42 3.96 17.85 -9.37
C GLN A 42 3.45 16.64 -10.15
N GLU A 43 4.15 16.26 -11.21
CA GLU A 43 3.83 15.06 -11.98
C GLU A 43 3.93 13.78 -11.13
N TYR A 44 4.98 13.65 -10.31
CA TYR A 44 5.12 12.52 -9.39
C TYR A 44 3.98 12.46 -8.37
N ILE A 45 3.58 13.61 -7.80
CA ILE A 45 2.46 13.69 -6.86
C ILE A 45 1.15 13.24 -7.53
N GLU A 46 0.87 13.71 -8.74
CA GLU A 46 -0.36 13.33 -9.44
C GLU A 46 -0.38 11.83 -9.81
N LYS A 47 0.74 11.30 -10.30
CA LYS A 47 0.88 9.85 -10.56
C LYS A 47 0.66 9.03 -9.28
N ALA A 48 1.23 9.45 -8.15
CA ALA A 48 1.05 8.79 -6.87
C ALA A 48 -0.41 8.83 -6.38
N LYS A 49 -1.11 9.97 -6.56
CA LYS A 49 -2.54 10.07 -6.23
C LYS A 49 -3.38 9.09 -7.03
N VAL A 50 -3.16 9.02 -8.35
CA VAL A 50 -3.88 8.09 -9.23
C VAL A 50 -3.59 6.64 -8.83
N TYR A 51 -2.32 6.30 -8.63
CA TYR A 51 -1.90 4.97 -8.19
C TYR A 51 -2.59 4.59 -6.87
N ASN A 52 -2.52 5.44 -5.85
CA ASN A 52 -3.11 5.18 -4.54
C ASN A 52 -4.63 5.07 -4.61
N LYS A 53 -5.31 5.88 -5.42
CA LYS A 53 -6.75 5.77 -5.65
C LYS A 53 -7.13 4.41 -6.22
N ASN A 54 -6.41 3.95 -7.24
CA ASN A 54 -6.64 2.65 -7.86
C ASN A 54 -6.35 1.51 -6.89
N GLN A 55 -5.25 1.58 -6.14
CA GLN A 55 -4.89 0.58 -5.14
C GLN A 55 -5.95 0.46 -4.04
N ARG A 56 -6.47 1.60 -3.54
CA ARG A 56 -7.57 1.60 -2.55
C ARG A 56 -8.83 0.93 -3.08
N LYS A 57 -9.18 1.18 -4.34
CA LYS A 57 -10.31 0.52 -5.00
C LYS A 57 -10.10 -1.00 -5.07
N GLN A 58 -8.96 -1.44 -5.58
CA GLN A 58 -8.60 -2.86 -5.67
C GLN A 58 -8.60 -3.54 -4.30
N ASN A 59 -8.07 -2.87 -3.27
CA ASN A 59 -8.04 -3.40 -1.90
C ASN A 59 -9.45 -3.63 -1.36
N ARG A 60 -10.36 -2.66 -1.53
CA ARG A 60 -11.76 -2.83 -1.11
C ARG A 60 -12.45 -3.98 -1.83
N GLU A 61 -12.30 -4.05 -3.14
CA GLU A 61 -12.88 -5.12 -3.96
C GLU A 61 -12.32 -6.49 -3.55
N TYR A 62 -11.02 -6.56 -3.22
CA TYR A 62 -10.38 -7.76 -2.72
C TYR A 62 -10.97 -8.19 -1.37
N LEU A 63 -11.10 -7.28 -0.39
CA LEU A 63 -11.72 -7.57 0.91
C LEU A 63 -13.18 -8.04 0.77
N TYR A 64 -13.97 -7.41 -0.10
CA TYR A 64 -15.34 -7.83 -0.37
C TYR A 64 -15.40 -9.24 -0.96
N ARG A 65 -14.54 -9.59 -1.90
CA ARG A 65 -14.46 -10.94 -2.47
C ARG A 65 -14.10 -11.98 -1.42
N VAL A 66 -13.12 -11.69 -0.57
CA VAL A 66 -12.71 -12.60 0.51
C VAL A 66 -13.85 -12.82 1.50
N LYS A 67 -14.51 -11.76 1.95
CA LYS A 67 -15.67 -11.85 2.85
C LYS A 67 -16.79 -12.69 2.26
N ARG A 68 -17.18 -12.44 1.01
CA ARG A 68 -18.24 -13.19 0.32
C ARG A 68 -17.88 -14.66 0.14
N PHE A 69 -16.63 -14.96 -0.17
CA PHE A 69 -16.15 -16.33 -0.36
C PHE A 69 -16.14 -17.13 0.94
N LEU A 70 -15.67 -16.50 2.03
CA LEU A 70 -15.57 -17.18 3.33
C LEU A 70 -16.90 -17.25 4.06
N GLY A 71 -17.70 -16.20 4.01
CA GLY A 71 -18.92 -16.06 4.79
C GLY A 71 -18.66 -15.98 6.30
N CYS A 72 -19.73 -15.82 7.07
CA CYS A 72 -19.66 -15.88 8.53
C CYS A 72 -19.41 -17.31 9.00
N ILE A 73 -18.35 -17.53 9.77
CA ILE A 73 -17.99 -18.87 10.26
C ILE A 73 -19.03 -19.45 11.22
N ASP A 74 -19.81 -18.58 11.89
CA ASP A 74 -20.78 -19.03 12.90
C ASP A 74 -22.20 -19.24 12.33
N CYS A 75 -22.67 -18.38 11.41
CA CYS A 75 -24.06 -18.43 10.91
C CYS A 75 -24.19 -18.57 9.39
N GLY A 76 -23.08 -18.52 8.64
CA GLY A 76 -23.09 -18.69 7.19
C GLY A 76 -23.52 -17.44 6.39
N GLU A 77 -23.72 -16.27 7.02
CA GLU A 77 -24.02 -15.02 6.31
C GLU A 77 -22.93 -14.71 5.28
N THR A 78 -23.32 -14.33 4.06
CA THR A 78 -22.38 -14.08 2.95
C THR A 78 -22.37 -12.67 2.42
N ASP A 79 -23.25 -11.79 2.93
CA ASP A 79 -23.26 -10.37 2.53
C ASP A 79 -22.01 -9.67 3.08
N PRO A 80 -21.07 -9.24 2.20
CA PRO A 80 -19.84 -8.62 2.65
C PRO A 80 -20.01 -7.30 3.39
N VAL A 81 -21.19 -6.67 3.27
CA VAL A 81 -21.51 -5.40 3.96
C VAL A 81 -21.63 -5.61 5.47
N VAL A 82 -22.20 -6.75 5.89
CA VAL A 82 -22.40 -7.09 7.30
C VAL A 82 -21.31 -7.97 7.88
N LEU A 83 -20.31 -8.33 7.07
CA LEU A 83 -19.20 -9.18 7.50
C LEU A 83 -17.99 -8.35 7.96
N ASP A 84 -17.38 -8.78 9.06
CA ASP A 84 -16.18 -8.21 9.66
C ASP A 84 -15.04 -9.24 9.66
N PHE A 85 -13.81 -8.74 9.70
CA PHE A 85 -12.63 -9.56 10.00
C PHE A 85 -12.35 -9.51 11.50
N ASP A 86 -12.50 -10.64 12.17
CA ASP A 86 -12.21 -10.83 13.59
C ASP A 86 -10.81 -11.41 13.78
N HIS A 87 -9.89 -10.68 14.38
CA HIS A 87 -8.54 -11.16 14.65
C HIS A 87 -8.57 -12.19 15.79
N VAL A 88 -8.19 -13.43 15.49
CA VAL A 88 -8.23 -14.56 16.40
C VAL A 88 -6.88 -15.25 16.60
N ARG A 89 -5.88 -14.90 15.79
CA ARG A 89 -4.54 -15.52 15.80
C ARG A 89 -3.45 -14.47 15.74
N GLY A 90 -2.40 -14.67 16.52
CA GLY A 90 -1.22 -13.81 16.51
C GLY A 90 -1.49 -12.36 16.90
N ASP A 91 -0.47 -11.52 16.74
CA ASP A 91 -0.57 -10.10 17.04
C ASP A 91 -1.19 -9.33 15.88
N LYS A 92 -2.20 -8.53 16.21
CA LYS A 92 -2.83 -7.63 15.26
C LYS A 92 -1.91 -6.46 14.99
N GLU A 93 -1.45 -6.33 13.74
CA GLU A 93 -0.65 -5.17 13.32
C GLU A 93 -1.55 -4.00 12.92
N TYR A 94 -2.55 -4.25 12.08
CA TYR A 94 -3.45 -3.24 11.55
C TYR A 94 -4.88 -3.74 11.39
N ASN A 95 -5.84 -2.82 11.38
CA ASN A 95 -7.17 -3.11 10.87
C ASN A 95 -7.13 -3.25 9.34
N LEU A 96 -7.77 -4.26 8.78
CA LEU A 96 -7.82 -4.48 7.32
C LEU A 96 -8.47 -3.31 6.56
N SER A 97 -9.47 -2.67 7.15
CA SER A 97 -10.06 -1.45 6.59
C SER A 97 -9.04 -0.31 6.51
N THR A 98 -8.24 -0.13 7.55
CA THR A 98 -7.15 0.87 7.57
C THR A 98 -6.09 0.56 6.51
N MET A 99 -5.69 -0.71 6.37
CA MET A 99 -4.74 -1.14 5.33
C MET A 99 -5.27 -0.84 3.92
N ALA A 100 -6.55 -1.10 3.68
CA ALA A 100 -7.19 -0.81 2.40
C ALA A 100 -7.20 0.70 2.09
N HIS A 101 -7.52 1.53 3.07
CA HIS A 101 -7.48 2.99 2.93
C HIS A 101 -6.07 3.57 2.78
N ALA A 102 -5.08 2.97 3.40
CA ALA A 102 -3.68 3.38 3.29
C ALA A 102 -2.97 2.83 2.04
N ALA A 103 -3.72 2.20 1.14
CA ALA A 103 -3.21 1.63 -0.12
C ALA A 103 -2.08 0.60 0.07
N PHE A 104 -2.17 -0.24 1.10
CA PHE A 104 -1.22 -1.32 1.31
C PHE A 104 -1.25 -2.34 0.17
N SER A 105 -0.16 -3.08 -0.01
CA SER A 105 -0.12 -4.15 -1.00
C SER A 105 -1.06 -5.30 -0.61
N ILE A 106 -1.63 -5.95 -1.62
CA ILE A 106 -2.49 -7.15 -1.42
C ILE A 106 -1.74 -8.26 -0.69
N THR A 107 -0.43 -8.43 -0.94
CA THR A 107 0.40 -9.43 -0.26
C THR A 107 0.40 -9.22 1.26
N ARG A 108 0.63 -7.98 1.70
CA ARG A 108 0.62 -7.64 3.14
C ARG A 108 -0.76 -7.78 3.77
N MET A 109 -1.81 -7.43 3.02
CA MET A 109 -3.19 -7.66 3.48
C MET A 109 -3.53 -9.14 3.62
N LYS A 110 -3.03 -10.01 2.74
CA LYS A 110 -3.20 -11.47 2.86
C LYS A 110 -2.58 -12.03 4.13
N GLU A 111 -1.42 -11.53 4.53
CA GLU A 111 -0.76 -11.93 5.78
C GLU A 111 -1.63 -11.59 7.00
N GLU A 112 -2.20 -10.39 7.02
CA GLU A 112 -3.10 -9.99 8.11
C GLU A 112 -4.43 -10.75 8.10
N ILE A 113 -5.00 -11.04 6.91
CA ILE A 113 -6.22 -11.83 6.76
C ILE A 113 -6.06 -13.25 7.33
N ARG A 114 -4.89 -13.88 7.22
CA ARG A 114 -4.62 -15.21 7.78
C ARG A 114 -4.76 -15.26 9.31
N LYS A 115 -4.63 -14.12 9.98
CA LYS A 115 -4.84 -13.98 11.43
C LYS A 115 -6.31 -13.83 11.81
N CYS A 116 -7.21 -13.67 10.83
CA CYS A 116 -8.61 -13.34 11.02
C CYS A 116 -9.53 -14.51 10.71
N GLU A 117 -10.71 -14.47 11.32
CA GLU A 117 -11.90 -15.20 10.91
C GLU A 117 -12.95 -14.19 10.43
N VAL A 118 -13.79 -14.60 9.49
CA VAL A 118 -14.88 -13.74 9.01
C VAL A 118 -16.14 -14.03 9.84
N ARG A 119 -16.71 -13.01 10.42
CA ARG A 119 -17.96 -13.06 11.20
C ARG A 119 -18.89 -11.94 10.80
N CYS A 120 -20.20 -12.19 10.82
CA CYS A 120 -21.14 -11.10 10.72
C CYS A 120 -21.10 -10.24 11.99
N SER A 121 -21.55 -8.99 11.89
CA SER A 121 -21.50 -8.04 13.00
C SER A 121 -22.17 -8.56 14.27
N ASN A 122 -23.25 -9.34 14.15
CA ASN A 122 -23.94 -9.94 15.29
C ASN A 122 -23.12 -11.04 15.96
N CYS A 123 -22.61 -12.00 15.16
CA CYS A 123 -21.76 -13.09 15.68
C CYS A 123 -20.46 -12.55 16.26
N HIS A 124 -19.87 -11.54 15.63
CA HIS A 124 -18.67 -10.87 16.13
C HIS A 124 -18.88 -10.24 17.52
N ARG A 125 -20.02 -9.55 17.73
CA ARG A 125 -20.38 -8.98 19.03
C ARG A 125 -20.60 -10.06 20.09
N LYS A 126 -21.31 -11.14 19.76
CA LYS A 126 -21.53 -12.27 20.66
C LYS A 126 -20.20 -12.87 21.08
N LYS A 127 -19.30 -13.13 20.12
CA LYS A 127 -17.98 -13.70 20.38
C LYS A 127 -17.09 -12.79 21.24
N THR A 128 -17.16 -11.49 20.98
CA THR A 128 -16.42 -10.49 21.80
C THR A 128 -16.95 -10.47 23.24
N HIS A 129 -18.27 -10.56 23.42
CA HIS A 129 -18.90 -10.63 24.76
C HIS A 129 -18.45 -11.90 25.51
N GLU A 130 -18.49 -13.06 24.87
CA GLU A 130 -18.00 -14.32 25.44
C GLU A 130 -16.54 -14.21 25.93
N ARG A 131 -15.64 -13.68 25.09
CA ARG A 131 -14.22 -13.50 25.43
C ARG A 131 -13.95 -12.57 26.62
N ARG A 132 -14.85 -11.60 26.87
CA ARG A 132 -14.70 -10.66 27.99
C ARG A 132 -15.17 -11.25 29.31
N ASN A 133 -16.02 -12.27 29.26
CA ASN A 133 -16.65 -12.90 30.44
C ASN A 133 -16.02 -14.26 30.79
N THR A 134 -14.97 -14.65 30.08
CA THR A 134 -14.12 -15.83 30.38
C THR A 134 -12.83 -15.38 31.05
#